data_6b5c132cd1b1635184010ccd4100a28c
#
_entry.id   6b5c132cd1b1635184010ccd4100a28c
#
_cell.length_a   1.000
_cell.length_b   1.000
_cell.length_c   1.000
_cell.angle_alpha   90.00
_cell.angle_beta   90.00
_cell.angle_gamma   90.00
#
_symmetry.space_group_name_H-M   'P 1'
#
loop_
_entity.id
_entity.type
_entity.pdbx_description
1 polymer ?
#
loop_
_entity_poly.entity_id
_entity_poly.type
_entity_poly.pdbx_seq_one_letter_code
_entity_poly.pdbx_strand_id
1 'polypeptide(L)'
;NCAPMIARRKRTPSARLGERVSGDLFATSSAATRIAQLRDEIALHNHRYHVLDSPSISDSAFDALVRELQALEAEHPELVSAESPTQRVGSPITGGFDEVRHDVPMLSLGNAFSDADAGEFFQRIADKLGRDDIAFSVEPKIDALAISLLYVDGVLTRAATRGDGSTGEDVTHSVRTIPSVPLKLMGGDLPRVLEVRGEVYMPRAAFEAFNERARERGERTLANPRNAAAGSIR
;
A
#
# COMPACT_ATOMS: atom_id res chain seq x y z
N ASN A 1 -69.72 -51.50 17.72
CA ASN A 1 -68.43 -52.03 18.15
C ASN A 1 -67.28 -51.20 17.53
N CYS A 2 -66.90 -50.19 18.25
CA CYS A 2 -65.73 -49.39 17.93
C CYS A 2 -64.55 -49.86 18.76
N ALA A 3 -63.47 -50.24 18.12
CA ALA A 3 -62.17 -50.43 18.77
C ALA A 3 -61.30 -49.22 18.56
N PRO A 4 -60.53 -48.77 19.54
CA PRO A 4 -59.72 -47.57 19.43
C PRO A 4 -58.37 -47.82 18.78
N MET A 5 -58.02 -46.94 17.87
CA MET A 5 -56.73 -46.87 17.11
C MET A 5 -55.64 -46.33 17.98
N ILE A 6 -54.63 -47.16 18.27
CA ILE A 6 -53.44 -46.75 19.04
C ILE A 6 -52.44 -45.97 18.10
N ALA A 7 -52.28 -44.71 18.33
CA ALA A 7 -51.28 -43.89 17.61
C ALA A 7 -49.86 -44.18 18.11
N ARG A 8 -49.00 -44.76 17.25
CA ARG A 8 -47.57 -44.90 17.48
C ARG A 8 -46.86 -43.49 17.39
N ARG A 9 -46.36 -42.99 18.49
CA ARG A 9 -45.46 -41.88 18.52
C ARG A 9 -44.11 -42.26 17.85
N LYS A 10 -43.77 -41.63 16.74
CA LYS A 10 -42.44 -41.68 16.15
C LYS A 10 -41.47 -40.87 17.05
N ARG A 11 -40.44 -41.52 17.56
CA ARG A 11 -39.30 -40.87 18.21
C ARG A 11 -38.51 -40.13 17.14
N THR A 12 -38.39 -38.82 17.23
CA THR A 12 -37.43 -38.01 16.51
C THR A 12 -36.03 -38.25 17.09
N PRO A 13 -34.98 -38.43 16.26
CA PRO A 13 -33.63 -38.50 16.78
C PRO A 13 -33.19 -37.08 17.28
N SER A 14 -32.77 -37.03 18.52
CA SER A 14 -32.09 -35.89 19.12
C SER A 14 -30.82 -35.61 18.30
N ALA A 15 -30.80 -34.52 17.55
CA ALA A 15 -29.58 -34.02 16.90
C ALA A 15 -28.62 -33.58 17.99
N ARG A 16 -27.44 -34.18 18.05
CA ARG A 16 -26.30 -33.68 18.83
C ARG A 16 -25.80 -32.37 18.19
N LEU A 17 -26.18 -31.24 18.73
CA LEU A 17 -25.84 -29.91 18.31
C LEU A 17 -24.74 -29.32 19.22
N GLY A 18 -23.75 -30.08 19.59
CA GLY A 18 -22.77 -29.67 20.59
C GLY A 18 -21.29 -29.76 20.18
N GLU A 19 -20.93 -30.51 19.16
CA GLU A 19 -19.53 -30.84 18.91
C GLU A 19 -18.91 -30.17 17.67
N ARG A 20 -19.67 -29.49 16.78
CA ARG A 20 -19.12 -28.82 15.59
C ARG A 20 -18.72 -27.36 15.81
N VAL A 21 -19.30 -26.67 16.79
CA VAL A 21 -19.04 -25.24 17.01
C VAL A 21 -17.70 -24.98 17.69
N SER A 22 -17.19 -25.95 18.47
CA SER A 22 -15.91 -25.75 19.18
C SER A 22 -14.69 -25.97 18.28
N GLY A 23 -14.75 -26.84 17.30
CA GLY A 23 -13.66 -27.10 16.35
C GLY A 23 -13.42 -25.95 15.38
N ASP A 24 -14.47 -25.32 14.86
CA ASP A 24 -14.40 -24.22 13.91
C ASP A 24 -13.82 -22.94 14.55
N LEU A 25 -14.18 -22.65 15.80
CA LEU A 25 -13.66 -21.47 16.53
C LEU A 25 -12.15 -21.55 16.79
N PHE A 26 -11.63 -22.72 17.14
CA PHE A 26 -10.20 -22.93 17.36
C PHE A 26 -9.42 -22.93 16.04
N ALA A 27 -9.96 -23.50 14.98
CA ALA A 27 -9.36 -23.50 13.65
C ALA A 27 -9.28 -22.08 13.08
N THR A 28 -10.35 -21.29 13.17
CA THR A 28 -10.38 -19.89 12.73
C THR A 28 -9.44 -19.01 13.55
N SER A 29 -9.32 -19.24 14.87
CA SER A 29 -8.37 -18.53 15.73
C SER A 29 -6.92 -18.85 15.35
N SER A 30 -6.60 -20.09 14.99
CA SER A 30 -5.28 -20.51 14.53
C SER A 30 -4.95 -19.90 13.17
N ALA A 31 -5.90 -19.92 12.21
CA ALA A 31 -5.75 -19.31 10.90
C ALA A 31 -5.54 -17.78 10.99
N ALA A 32 -6.33 -17.10 11.82
CA ALA A 32 -6.18 -15.66 12.04
C ALA A 32 -4.78 -15.29 12.58
N THR A 33 -4.27 -16.08 13.52
CA THR A 33 -2.91 -15.89 14.05
C THR A 33 -1.85 -16.11 12.98
N ARG A 34 -1.99 -17.17 12.17
CA ARG A 34 -1.02 -17.47 11.10
C ARG A 34 -1.07 -16.43 9.99
N ILE A 35 -2.25 -15.97 9.58
CA ILE A 35 -2.43 -14.88 8.61
C ILE A 35 -1.73 -13.61 9.09
N ALA A 36 -1.91 -13.23 10.36
CA ALA A 36 -1.26 -12.05 10.92
C ALA A 36 0.28 -12.17 10.87
N GLN A 37 0.82 -13.32 11.29
CA GLN A 37 2.26 -13.60 11.23
C GLN A 37 2.81 -13.52 9.79
N LEU A 38 2.12 -14.12 8.82
CA LEU A 38 2.53 -14.08 7.41
C LEU A 38 2.53 -12.66 6.85
N ARG A 39 1.53 -11.85 7.18
CA ARG A 39 1.49 -10.45 6.76
C ARG A 39 2.66 -9.65 7.30
N ASP A 40 2.99 -9.81 8.57
CA ASP A 40 4.12 -9.13 9.22
C ASP A 40 5.46 -9.61 8.62
N GLU A 41 5.61 -10.90 8.39
CA GLU A 41 6.82 -11.51 7.81
C GLU A 41 7.02 -11.04 6.35
N ILE A 42 5.99 -11.09 5.52
CA ILE A 42 6.02 -10.61 4.14
C ILE A 42 6.31 -9.09 4.09
N ALA A 43 5.71 -8.30 4.99
CA ALA A 43 5.98 -6.87 5.07
C ALA A 43 7.45 -6.58 5.43
N LEU A 44 8.02 -7.32 6.38
CA LEU A 44 9.42 -7.21 6.76
C LEU A 44 10.37 -7.55 5.60
N HIS A 45 10.09 -8.65 4.87
CA HIS A 45 10.93 -9.05 3.73
C HIS A 45 10.81 -8.08 2.56
N ASN A 46 9.62 -7.56 2.28
CA ASN A 46 9.41 -6.48 1.31
C ASN A 46 10.21 -5.22 1.68
N HIS A 47 10.18 -4.81 2.94
CA HIS A 47 10.97 -3.67 3.40
C HIS A 47 12.47 -3.90 3.21
N ARG A 48 12.98 -5.08 3.58
CA ARG A 48 14.40 -5.43 3.40
C ARG A 48 14.80 -5.45 1.93
N TYR A 49 13.96 -5.99 1.07
CA TYR A 49 14.25 -6.10 -0.36
C TYR A 49 14.18 -4.73 -1.06
N HIS A 50 13.05 -4.00 -0.89
CA HIS A 50 12.76 -2.79 -1.69
C HIS A 50 13.28 -1.49 -1.08
N VAL A 51 13.55 -1.44 0.22
CA VAL A 51 13.97 -0.22 0.93
C VAL A 51 15.42 -0.32 1.40
N LEU A 52 15.83 -1.46 1.96
CA LEU A 52 17.17 -1.63 2.51
C LEU A 52 18.17 -2.26 1.53
N ASP A 53 17.71 -2.72 0.35
CA ASP A 53 18.53 -3.48 -0.62
C ASP A 53 19.33 -4.62 0.03
N SER A 54 18.73 -5.27 1.02
CA SER A 54 19.35 -6.30 1.87
C SER A 54 18.38 -7.48 2.07
N PRO A 55 18.11 -8.27 1.02
CA PRO A 55 17.23 -9.43 1.11
C PRO A 55 17.81 -10.46 2.09
N SER A 56 16.97 -11.03 2.94
CA SER A 56 17.35 -12.03 3.95
C SER A 56 16.84 -13.44 3.66
N ILE A 57 16.00 -13.58 2.62
CA ILE A 57 15.51 -14.88 2.11
C ILE A 57 15.61 -14.90 0.59
N SER A 58 15.53 -16.09 -0.01
CA SER A 58 15.47 -16.24 -1.47
C SER A 58 14.09 -15.87 -2.02
N ASP A 59 14.02 -15.51 -3.31
CA ASP A 59 12.74 -15.22 -3.99
C ASP A 59 11.77 -16.41 -3.89
N SER A 60 12.27 -17.64 -4.01
CA SER A 60 11.43 -18.84 -3.88
C SER A 60 10.86 -19.04 -2.46
N ALA A 61 11.60 -18.65 -1.43
CA ALA A 61 11.12 -18.68 -0.05
C ALA A 61 10.07 -17.56 0.18
N PHE A 62 10.29 -16.38 -0.38
CA PHE A 62 9.32 -15.30 -0.34
C PHE A 62 8.00 -15.68 -1.04
N ASP A 63 8.09 -16.26 -2.25
CA ASP A 63 6.91 -16.75 -2.99
C ASP A 63 6.13 -17.84 -2.23
N ALA A 64 6.82 -18.65 -1.42
CA ALA A 64 6.15 -19.65 -0.57
C ALA A 64 5.31 -18.99 0.52
N LEU A 65 5.81 -17.94 1.18
CA LEU A 65 5.06 -17.18 2.19
C LEU A 65 3.81 -16.52 1.57
N VAL A 66 3.96 -15.91 0.39
CA VAL A 66 2.83 -15.28 -0.32
C VAL A 66 1.77 -16.30 -0.69
N ARG A 67 2.16 -17.48 -1.22
CA ARG A 67 1.23 -18.55 -1.56
C ARG A 67 0.50 -19.12 -0.35
N GLU A 68 1.20 -19.28 0.79
CA GLU A 68 0.59 -19.73 2.03
C GLU A 68 -0.48 -18.73 2.51
N LEU A 69 -0.16 -17.43 2.47
CA LEU A 69 -1.11 -16.37 2.83
C LEU A 69 -2.33 -16.37 1.90
N GLN A 70 -2.12 -16.47 0.59
CA GLN A 70 -3.22 -16.56 -0.39
C GLN A 70 -4.14 -17.76 -0.14
N ALA A 71 -3.58 -18.92 0.17
CA ALA A 71 -4.35 -20.14 0.46
C ALA A 71 -5.21 -19.96 1.72
N LEU A 72 -4.62 -19.43 2.80
CA LEU A 72 -5.36 -19.19 4.06
C LEU A 72 -6.44 -18.11 3.90
N GLU A 73 -6.19 -17.05 3.14
CA GLU A 73 -7.19 -16.01 2.86
C GLU A 73 -8.31 -16.51 1.93
N ALA A 74 -8.03 -17.47 1.05
CA ALA A 74 -9.05 -18.13 0.23
C ALA A 74 -9.94 -19.06 1.07
N GLU A 75 -9.38 -19.75 2.07
CA GLU A 75 -10.12 -20.59 3.01
C GLU A 75 -10.92 -19.77 4.04
N HIS A 76 -10.44 -18.55 4.35
CA HIS A 76 -10.99 -17.64 5.36
C HIS A 76 -11.23 -16.24 4.78
N PRO A 77 -12.19 -16.04 3.86
CA PRO A 77 -12.45 -14.74 3.22
C PRO A 77 -12.80 -13.63 4.22
N GLU A 78 -13.36 -13.98 5.38
CA GLU A 78 -13.70 -13.06 6.47
C GLU A 78 -12.45 -12.44 7.15
N LEU A 79 -11.26 -13.06 6.98
CA LEU A 79 -10.00 -12.58 7.52
C LEU A 79 -9.20 -11.73 6.53
N VAL A 80 -9.67 -11.59 5.29
CA VAL A 80 -9.04 -10.73 4.29
C VAL A 80 -9.18 -9.27 4.72
N SER A 81 -8.06 -8.52 4.68
CA SER A 81 -8.04 -7.11 5.05
C SER A 81 -7.40 -6.26 3.96
N ALA A 82 -7.74 -4.98 3.94
CA ALA A 82 -7.24 -4.04 2.93
C ALA A 82 -5.71 -3.84 2.99
N GLU A 83 -5.08 -4.09 4.15
CA GLU A 83 -3.63 -4.03 4.33
C GLU A 83 -2.90 -5.32 3.95
N SER A 84 -3.62 -6.39 3.56
CA SER A 84 -2.97 -7.63 3.17
C SER A 84 -2.09 -7.45 1.93
N PRO A 85 -0.86 -8.00 1.94
CA PRO A 85 0.00 -8.01 0.76
C PRO A 85 -0.64 -8.64 -0.48
N THR A 86 -1.60 -9.55 -0.29
CA THR A 86 -2.36 -10.19 -1.39
C THR A 86 -3.29 -9.23 -2.10
N GLN A 87 -3.67 -8.11 -1.47
CA GLN A 87 -4.53 -7.06 -2.05
C GLN A 87 -3.76 -6.06 -2.92
N ARG A 88 -2.45 -6.28 -3.16
CA ARG A 88 -1.65 -5.46 -4.09
C ARG A 88 -1.98 -5.71 -5.56
N VAL A 89 -2.59 -6.85 -5.90
CA VAL A 89 -3.00 -7.16 -7.27
C VAL A 89 -4.32 -6.47 -7.55
N GLY A 90 -4.26 -5.44 -8.39
CA GLY A 90 -5.40 -4.57 -8.65
C GLY A 90 -6.53 -5.22 -9.44
N SER A 91 -7.75 -4.82 -9.10
CA SER A 91 -8.89 -4.95 -10.00
C SER A 91 -8.73 -4.00 -11.20
N PRO A 92 -9.29 -4.29 -12.38
CA PRO A 92 -9.26 -3.38 -13.52
C PRO A 92 -9.84 -2.02 -13.12
N ILE A 93 -9.13 -0.92 -13.46
CA ILE A 93 -9.64 0.43 -13.25
C ILE A 93 -10.80 0.65 -14.23
N THR A 94 -12.00 0.76 -13.71
CA THR A 94 -13.22 1.01 -14.49
C THR A 94 -13.67 2.45 -14.23
N GLY A 95 -13.10 3.42 -14.96
CA GLY A 95 -13.51 4.82 -14.88
C GLY A 95 -12.35 5.81 -14.79
N GLY A 96 -12.64 7.09 -14.80
CA GLY A 96 -11.68 8.16 -14.52
C GLY A 96 -11.27 8.16 -13.04
N PHE A 97 -10.19 8.87 -12.72
CA PHE A 97 -9.74 9.03 -11.34
C PHE A 97 -10.66 9.99 -10.60
N ASP A 98 -11.00 9.65 -9.35
CA ASP A 98 -11.74 10.54 -8.48
C ASP A 98 -10.85 11.73 -8.05
N GLU A 99 -11.48 12.87 -7.82
CA GLU A 99 -10.83 14.06 -7.36
C GLU A 99 -10.62 14.01 -5.84
N VAL A 100 -9.39 14.31 -5.40
CA VAL A 100 -9.01 14.36 -3.99
C VAL A 100 -8.55 15.76 -3.64
N ARG A 101 -9.23 16.40 -2.70
CA ARG A 101 -8.77 17.66 -2.10
C ARG A 101 -7.73 17.35 -1.02
N HIS A 102 -6.60 18.08 -1.08
CA HIS A 102 -5.55 17.99 -0.06
C HIS A 102 -5.95 18.79 1.20
N ASP A 103 -5.83 18.15 2.37
CA ASP A 103 -6.09 18.83 3.65
C ASP A 103 -5.04 19.92 3.91
N VAL A 104 -3.79 19.66 3.50
CA VAL A 104 -2.70 20.63 3.47
C VAL A 104 -2.21 20.76 2.03
N PRO A 105 -2.15 21.97 1.44
CA PRO A 105 -1.73 22.15 0.06
C PRO A 105 -0.33 21.56 -0.23
N MET A 106 -0.17 20.94 -1.40
CA MET A 106 1.11 20.44 -1.90
C MET A 106 1.83 21.55 -2.67
N LEU A 107 2.57 22.37 -1.95
CA LEU A 107 3.24 23.54 -2.50
C LEU A 107 4.38 23.15 -3.46
N SER A 108 4.66 24.03 -4.43
CA SER A 108 5.85 23.95 -5.26
C SER A 108 7.07 24.48 -4.50
N LEU A 109 8.24 23.92 -4.81
CA LEU A 109 9.51 24.43 -4.30
C LEU A 109 9.95 25.66 -5.11
N GLY A 110 10.51 26.66 -4.43
CA GLY A 110 11.22 27.76 -5.07
C GLY A 110 12.55 27.27 -5.65
N ASN A 111 13.07 27.99 -6.64
CA ASN A 111 14.37 27.72 -7.24
C ASN A 111 15.41 28.70 -6.72
N ALA A 112 16.66 28.24 -6.57
CA ALA A 112 17.85 29.06 -6.40
C ALA A 112 18.84 28.62 -7.49
N PHE A 113 19.33 29.58 -8.29
CA PHE A 113 20.22 29.33 -9.42
C PHE A 113 21.65 29.80 -9.15
N SER A 114 21.86 30.47 -8.00
CA SER A 114 23.16 31.03 -7.59
C SER A 114 23.35 30.89 -6.08
N ASP A 115 24.60 31.02 -5.64
CA ASP A 115 24.93 31.09 -4.21
C ASP A 115 24.26 32.29 -3.53
N ALA A 116 24.08 33.40 -4.26
CA ALA A 116 23.38 34.59 -3.77
C ALA A 116 21.90 34.26 -3.47
N ASP A 117 21.20 33.59 -4.39
CA ASP A 117 19.78 33.16 -4.19
C ASP A 117 19.65 32.25 -2.98
N ALA A 118 20.59 31.30 -2.80
CA ALA A 118 20.63 30.43 -1.64
C ALA A 118 20.87 31.22 -0.34
N GLY A 119 21.82 32.20 -0.37
CA GLY A 119 22.08 33.09 0.75
C GLY A 119 20.86 33.91 1.16
N GLU A 120 20.14 34.48 0.19
CA GLU A 120 18.89 35.19 0.46
C GLU A 120 17.80 34.27 1.04
N PHE A 121 17.73 33.03 0.59
CA PHE A 121 16.80 32.03 1.18
C PHE A 121 17.13 31.81 2.65
N PHE A 122 18.39 31.55 3.00
CA PHE A 122 18.81 31.36 4.38
C PHE A 122 18.54 32.59 5.24
N GLN A 123 18.83 33.79 4.74
CA GLN A 123 18.57 35.02 5.47
C GLN A 123 17.07 35.22 5.75
N ARG A 124 16.20 35.00 4.75
CA ARG A 124 14.74 35.08 4.95
C ARG A 124 14.24 34.13 6.02
N ILE A 125 14.84 32.92 6.11
CA ILE A 125 14.47 31.94 7.14
C ILE A 125 14.95 32.41 8.51
N ALA A 126 16.21 32.90 8.62
CA ALA A 126 16.79 33.45 9.83
C ALA A 126 15.98 34.64 10.39
N ASP A 127 15.64 35.60 9.52
CA ASP A 127 14.82 36.76 9.87
C ASP A 127 13.42 36.35 10.37
N LYS A 128 12.81 35.38 9.69
CA LYS A 128 11.46 34.87 10.07
C LYS A 128 11.45 34.14 11.42
N LEU A 129 12.52 33.40 11.72
CA LEU A 129 12.66 32.63 12.97
C LEU A 129 13.33 33.43 14.09
N GLY A 130 13.94 34.57 13.79
CA GLY A 130 14.67 35.39 14.76
C GLY A 130 15.93 34.72 15.31
N ARG A 131 16.57 33.84 14.54
CA ARG A 131 17.76 33.07 14.94
C ARG A 131 18.60 32.69 13.72
N ASP A 132 19.91 32.54 13.89
CA ASP A 132 20.88 32.23 12.83
C ASP A 132 21.31 30.75 12.86
N ASP A 133 21.15 30.05 13.98
CA ASP A 133 21.56 28.66 14.18
C ASP A 133 20.47 27.68 13.68
N ILE A 134 20.25 27.65 12.38
CA ILE A 134 19.18 26.86 11.77
C ILE A 134 19.78 25.61 11.11
N ALA A 135 19.28 24.44 11.53
CA ALA A 135 19.56 23.18 10.85
C ALA A 135 18.66 23.00 9.63
N PHE A 136 19.24 22.59 8.50
CA PHE A 136 18.55 22.30 7.26
C PHE A 136 18.66 20.82 6.92
N SER A 137 17.56 20.20 6.46
CA SER A 137 17.60 18.95 5.74
C SER A 137 17.90 19.23 4.27
N VAL A 138 18.89 18.55 3.73
CA VAL A 138 19.29 18.71 2.31
C VAL A 138 19.16 17.36 1.63
N GLU A 139 18.41 17.31 0.55
CA GLU A 139 18.14 16.07 -0.17
C GLU A 139 18.02 16.32 -1.68
N PRO A 140 18.28 15.30 -2.52
CA PRO A 140 18.09 15.40 -3.96
C PRO A 140 16.63 15.69 -4.31
N LYS A 141 16.41 16.64 -5.24
CA LYS A 141 15.09 16.85 -5.82
C LYS A 141 14.86 15.84 -6.96
N ILE A 142 14.17 14.77 -6.64
CA ILE A 142 13.81 13.73 -7.64
C ILE A 142 12.84 14.33 -8.66
N ASP A 143 13.12 14.13 -9.95
CA ASP A 143 12.22 14.53 -11.04
C ASP A 143 11.26 13.39 -11.41
N ALA A 144 10.08 13.40 -10.81
CA ALA A 144 9.13 12.31 -10.87
C ALA A 144 7.67 12.79 -10.67
N LEU A 145 6.76 11.91 -10.26
CA LEU A 145 5.37 12.23 -9.96
C LEU A 145 5.20 12.44 -8.44
N ALA A 146 4.91 13.67 -8.04
CA ALA A 146 4.64 13.98 -6.64
C ALA A 146 3.32 13.34 -6.18
N ILE A 147 3.37 12.68 -5.02
CA ILE A 147 2.22 12.05 -4.38
C ILE A 147 2.12 12.40 -2.90
N SER A 148 0.90 12.32 -2.38
CA SER A 148 0.56 12.32 -0.96
C SER A 148 0.00 10.95 -0.59
N LEU A 149 0.53 10.35 0.47
CA LEU A 149 0.10 9.07 1.04
C LEU A 149 -0.52 9.34 2.41
N LEU A 150 -1.79 9.01 2.59
CA LEU A 150 -2.49 9.15 3.85
C LEU A 150 -2.59 7.79 4.55
N TYR A 151 -2.03 7.73 5.76
CA TYR A 151 -2.16 6.59 6.65
C TYR A 151 -3.07 6.98 7.83
N VAL A 152 -4.02 6.09 8.13
CA VAL A 152 -4.87 6.18 9.32
C VAL A 152 -4.64 4.93 10.16
N ASP A 153 -4.32 5.11 11.42
CA ASP A 153 -3.97 4.01 12.34
C ASP A 153 -2.88 3.08 11.76
N GLY A 154 -1.93 3.68 11.03
CA GLY A 154 -0.82 3.00 10.37
C GLY A 154 -1.17 2.30 9.04
N VAL A 155 -2.42 2.32 8.58
CA VAL A 155 -2.87 1.66 7.32
C VAL A 155 -2.99 2.69 6.21
N LEU A 156 -2.47 2.38 5.00
CA LEU A 156 -2.60 3.22 3.81
C LEU A 156 -4.08 3.27 3.38
N THR A 157 -4.71 4.42 3.58
CA THR A 157 -6.12 4.65 3.25
C THR A 157 -6.32 5.37 1.94
N ARG A 158 -5.39 6.27 1.58
CA ARG A 158 -5.48 7.08 0.36
C ARG A 158 -4.11 7.45 -0.17
N ALA A 159 -3.98 7.46 -1.50
CA ALA A 159 -2.85 8.05 -2.21
C ALA A 159 -3.38 8.99 -3.29
N ALA A 160 -2.83 10.20 -3.38
CA ALA A 160 -3.27 11.20 -4.34
C ALA A 160 -2.09 11.86 -5.06
N THR A 161 -2.25 12.17 -6.35
CA THR A 161 -1.30 13.02 -7.08
C THR A 161 -1.34 14.44 -6.55
N ARG A 162 -0.27 15.23 -6.80
CA ARG A 162 -0.26 16.64 -6.39
C ARG A 162 -1.36 17.45 -7.09
N GLY A 163 -1.64 17.16 -8.36
CA GLY A 163 -2.54 17.98 -9.18
C GLY A 163 -2.07 19.43 -9.27
N ASP A 164 -2.99 20.37 -9.01
CA ASP A 164 -2.71 21.81 -8.95
C ASP A 164 -2.12 22.26 -7.60
N GLY A 165 -1.95 21.35 -6.66
CA GLY A 165 -1.47 21.58 -5.30
C GLY A 165 -2.58 21.69 -4.25
N SER A 166 -3.81 21.98 -4.65
CA SER A 166 -5.00 21.99 -3.79
C SER A 166 -5.83 20.73 -3.98
N THR A 167 -5.86 20.22 -5.22
CA THR A 167 -6.64 19.06 -5.64
C THR A 167 -5.80 18.17 -6.53
N GLY A 168 -5.85 16.87 -6.30
CA GLY A 168 -5.18 15.84 -7.09
C GLY A 168 -6.14 14.73 -7.51
N GLU A 169 -5.61 13.67 -8.10
CA GLU A 169 -6.34 12.47 -8.52
C GLU A 169 -6.10 11.34 -7.52
N ASP A 170 -7.14 10.60 -7.17
CA ASP A 170 -7.00 9.39 -6.35
C ASP A 170 -6.28 8.30 -7.15
N VAL A 171 -5.08 7.97 -6.71
CA VAL A 171 -4.24 6.92 -7.29
C VAL A 171 -3.97 5.78 -6.30
N THR A 172 -4.81 5.67 -5.28
CA THR A 172 -4.64 4.68 -4.19
C THR A 172 -4.50 3.28 -4.74
N HIS A 173 -5.33 2.91 -5.70
CA HIS A 173 -5.29 1.59 -6.33
C HIS A 173 -3.93 1.29 -6.97
N SER A 174 -3.44 2.19 -7.81
CA SER A 174 -2.16 2.02 -8.50
C SER A 174 -0.98 2.05 -7.53
N VAL A 175 -0.99 2.96 -6.55
CA VAL A 175 0.08 3.07 -5.54
C VAL A 175 0.18 1.82 -4.68
N ARG A 176 -0.92 1.15 -4.39
CA ARG A 176 -0.92 -0.14 -3.66
C ARG A 176 -0.15 -1.25 -4.40
N THR A 177 0.06 -1.13 -5.70
CA THR A 177 0.87 -2.09 -6.48
C THR A 177 2.38 -1.85 -6.34
N ILE A 178 2.82 -0.72 -5.79
CA ILE A 178 4.24 -0.38 -5.62
C ILE A 178 4.79 -1.12 -4.39
N PRO A 179 5.72 -2.08 -4.56
CA PRO A 179 6.19 -2.90 -3.45
C PRO A 179 6.92 -2.13 -2.34
N SER A 180 7.59 -1.02 -2.67
CA SER A 180 8.28 -0.16 -1.71
C SER A 180 7.34 0.74 -0.88
N VAL A 181 6.06 0.88 -1.26
CA VAL A 181 5.06 1.59 -0.46
C VAL A 181 4.43 0.61 0.52
N PRO A 182 4.62 0.78 1.84
CA PRO A 182 4.00 -0.11 2.82
C PRO A 182 2.48 0.11 2.85
N LEU A 183 1.70 -0.98 2.80
CA LEU A 183 0.24 -0.90 3.02
C LEU A 183 -0.07 -0.66 4.48
N LYS A 184 0.84 -1.07 5.38
CA LYS A 184 0.79 -0.84 6.81
C LYS A 184 2.16 -0.42 7.32
N LEU A 185 2.21 0.65 8.07
CA LEU A 185 3.45 1.15 8.67
C LEU A 185 3.93 0.20 9.77
N MET A 186 5.24 0.06 9.90
CA MET A 186 5.89 -0.68 10.99
C MET A 186 6.19 0.27 12.14
N GLY A 187 6.11 -0.23 13.38
CA GLY A 187 6.40 0.51 14.60
C GLY A 187 5.24 0.52 15.59
N GLY A 188 5.52 0.84 16.85
CA GLY A 188 4.54 0.79 17.94
C GLY A 188 3.95 2.15 18.36
N ASP A 189 4.60 3.26 18.02
CA ASP A 189 4.16 4.62 18.42
C ASP A 189 3.88 5.45 17.14
N LEU A 190 2.85 5.04 16.42
CA LEU A 190 2.44 5.72 15.19
C LEU A 190 1.35 6.75 15.48
N PRO A 191 1.40 7.95 14.88
CA PRO A 191 0.31 8.90 14.97
C PRO A 191 -0.95 8.30 14.31
N ARG A 192 -2.12 8.62 14.88
CA ARG A 192 -3.41 8.15 14.36
C ARG A 192 -3.60 8.53 12.89
N VAL A 193 -3.15 9.72 12.50
CA VAL A 193 -3.18 10.20 11.11
C VAL A 193 -1.78 10.66 10.74
N LEU A 194 -1.23 10.10 9.65
CA LEU A 194 0.07 10.47 9.10
C LEU A 194 -0.08 10.69 7.59
N GLU A 195 0.27 11.88 7.12
CA GLU A 195 0.44 12.19 5.71
C GLU A 195 1.93 12.15 5.37
N VAL A 196 2.30 11.32 4.39
CA VAL A 196 3.65 11.22 3.85
C VAL A 196 3.65 11.73 2.42
N ARG A 197 4.54 12.67 2.09
CA ARG A 197 4.70 13.21 0.75
C ARG A 197 6.00 12.73 0.14
N GLY A 198 5.98 12.42 -1.13
CA GLY A 198 7.13 11.88 -1.84
C GLY A 198 6.98 11.93 -3.34
N GLU A 199 7.87 11.20 -4.01
CA GLU A 199 7.92 11.13 -5.47
C GLU A 199 7.87 9.67 -5.92
N VAL A 200 6.98 9.36 -6.86
CA VAL A 200 7.00 8.08 -7.59
C VAL A 200 7.86 8.25 -8.82
N TYR A 201 8.94 7.51 -8.89
CA TYR A 201 9.88 7.57 -10.01
C TYR A 201 10.07 6.19 -10.66
N MET A 202 10.48 6.21 -11.91
CA MET A 202 10.89 5.01 -12.63
C MET A 202 12.43 5.01 -12.74
N PRO A 203 13.14 4.00 -12.20
CA PRO A 203 14.59 3.89 -12.38
C PRO A 203 14.96 3.84 -13.86
N ARG A 204 16.08 4.47 -14.24
CA ARG A 204 16.51 4.57 -15.65
C ARG A 204 16.64 3.19 -16.29
N ALA A 205 17.25 2.21 -15.60
CA ALA A 205 17.39 0.87 -16.12
C ALA A 205 16.03 0.19 -16.40
N ALA A 206 15.04 0.39 -15.52
CA ALA A 206 13.69 -0.13 -15.72
C ALA A 206 12.98 0.55 -16.90
N PHE A 207 13.18 1.85 -17.07
CA PHE A 207 12.66 2.61 -18.20
C PHE A 207 13.26 2.14 -19.53
N GLU A 208 14.58 1.94 -19.59
CA GLU A 208 15.27 1.44 -20.78
C GLU A 208 14.81 0.03 -21.13
N ALA A 209 14.74 -0.87 -20.16
CA ALA A 209 14.26 -2.23 -20.36
C ALA A 209 12.78 -2.28 -20.80
N PHE A 210 11.94 -1.39 -20.29
CA PHE A 210 10.56 -1.26 -20.74
C PHE A 210 10.50 -0.84 -22.21
N ASN A 211 11.23 0.20 -22.58
CA ASN A 211 11.25 0.71 -23.95
C ASN A 211 11.82 -0.31 -24.97
N GLU A 212 12.79 -1.12 -24.56
CA GLU A 212 13.32 -2.19 -25.41
C GLU A 212 12.25 -3.25 -25.71
N ARG A 213 11.57 -3.75 -24.67
CA ARG A 213 10.44 -4.68 -24.86
C ARG A 213 9.30 -4.09 -25.68
N ALA A 214 9.02 -2.79 -25.55
CA ALA A 214 8.01 -2.12 -26.37
C ALA A 214 8.42 -2.08 -27.84
N ARG A 215 9.70 -1.80 -28.16
CA ARG A 215 10.23 -1.84 -29.55
C ARG A 215 10.13 -3.23 -30.14
N GLU A 216 10.53 -4.27 -29.40
CA GLU A 216 10.44 -5.66 -29.84
C GLU A 216 9.01 -6.07 -30.21
N ARG A 217 8.00 -5.51 -29.52
CA ARG A 217 6.58 -5.77 -29.78
C ARG A 217 5.94 -4.81 -30.78
N GLY A 218 6.68 -3.82 -31.28
CA GLY A 218 6.14 -2.77 -32.14
C GLY A 218 5.17 -1.82 -31.41
N GLU A 219 5.27 -1.73 -30.10
CA GLU A 219 4.46 -0.86 -29.24
C GLU A 219 5.10 0.53 -29.10
N ARG A 220 4.29 1.50 -28.65
CA ARG A 220 4.77 2.86 -28.40
C ARG A 220 5.75 2.90 -27.23
N THR A 221 6.91 3.51 -27.44
CA THR A 221 7.89 3.76 -26.36
C THR A 221 7.50 4.99 -25.53
N LEU A 222 7.94 5.01 -24.28
CA LEU A 222 7.78 6.13 -23.37
C LEU A 222 8.87 7.19 -23.61
N ALA A 223 8.53 8.47 -23.47
CA ALA A 223 9.41 9.58 -23.84
C ALA A 223 10.53 9.82 -22.80
N ASN A 224 10.21 9.73 -21.52
CA ASN A 224 11.16 9.91 -20.42
C ASN A 224 10.67 9.21 -19.14
N PRO A 225 11.57 8.95 -18.16
CA PRO A 225 11.23 8.23 -16.93
C PRO A 225 10.14 8.90 -16.09
N ARG A 226 10.09 10.24 -16.04
CA ARG A 226 9.05 10.97 -15.30
C ARG A 226 7.66 10.73 -15.87
N ASN A 227 7.51 10.90 -17.18
CA ASN A 227 6.23 10.67 -17.86
C ASN A 227 5.85 9.18 -17.83
N ALA A 228 6.84 8.29 -17.86
CA ALA A 228 6.65 6.86 -17.69
C ALA A 228 6.07 6.53 -16.30
N ALA A 229 6.63 7.07 -15.24
CA ALA A 229 6.13 6.91 -13.87
C ALA A 229 4.69 7.47 -13.75
N ALA A 230 4.44 8.69 -14.26
CA ALA A 230 3.14 9.33 -14.22
C ALA A 230 2.07 8.52 -15.00
N GLY A 231 2.40 8.02 -16.19
CA GLY A 231 1.49 7.21 -17.00
C GLY A 231 1.26 5.80 -16.47
N SER A 232 2.19 5.27 -15.63
CA SER A 232 2.03 3.96 -14.99
C SER A 232 1.16 4.00 -13.74
N ILE A 233 1.00 5.18 -13.13
CA ILE A 233 0.18 5.38 -11.92
C ILE A 233 -1.25 5.80 -12.28
N ARG A 234 -1.44 6.44 -13.41
CA ARG A 234 -2.73 6.86 -13.97
C ARG A 234 -3.33 5.84 -15.00
#